data_d308390dbfa09e57a5c6d84b79f93e62
#
_entry.id   d308390dbfa09e57a5c6d84b79f93e62
#
_cell.length_a   1.000
_cell.length_b   1.000
_cell.length_c   1.000
_cell.angle_alpha   90.00
_cell.angle_beta   90.00
_cell.angle_gamma   90.00
#
_symmetry.space_group_name_H-M   'P 1'
#
loop_
_entity.id
_entity.type
_entity.pdbx_description
1 polymer ?
#
loop_
_entity_poly.entity_id
_entity_poly.type
_entity_poly.pdbx_seq_one_letter_code
_entity_poly.pdbx_strand_id
1 'polypeptide(L)'
;QARTIHSAALRQIKFFWPRAYNCELPPVSDSRFSMVAETTHRIGLGNDKALLRDLSAEISWAKVSNVPTDQYASLARAEGRVVAGVSATDVGRVLAGYEAVKRERCVIDLDDILLCAVGLLVQHRDITEEIRARYRHFVVDEYQDVSPLQHRLLELWFGDRNDVCVVGDPHQAIHSYAGARADYLLDFVADHPGAKRIDLVRNYRSTPEIVQLANEVLVNRMTPEEALEHGRGVTLVSRGRSGPEPIYQALGDDASEASAVAMWIESRHAAGIPWSEIAVLYRINSQAAQLETALAERSIPYLVKGSERFYDRGEVRRSLDALARLAADEPGADPLRAFDRILAAQGWSAIAPDGEGDVRQRWESLQALHDLTVSVVDDGTRTLEELAAVFSRRAATQEAPVGDGVTLATLHASKGLEWDVVALYGINDTMVPFIMAEAPAEVASERRLLHVGVTRARRDLWVSYSWSGGNRDRQGISRFLRGLPGTGETTDKPPRHRRKRRATITVCSVCGKALTAARDRKLGHHLACEVGVDPVLVERLRQWRSERAEADRVPAFVILTDATLLGVAEKRPNSMESLLQVPGIGRRKADLYAADLIKVLHGSSDNQQ
;
A
#
# COMPACT_ATOMS: atom_id res chain seq x y z
N GLN A 1 -27.96 -17.45 -16.75
CA GLN A 1 -26.55 -17.37 -17.11
C GLN A 1 -25.84 -16.47 -16.11
N ALA A 2 -24.77 -16.97 -15.49
CA ALA A 2 -23.90 -16.14 -14.64
C ALA A 2 -23.07 -15.19 -15.53
N ARG A 3 -22.98 -13.91 -15.13
CA ARG A 3 -22.24 -12.85 -15.84
C ARG A 3 -21.79 -11.79 -14.83
N THR A 4 -20.70 -11.10 -15.15
CA THR A 4 -20.36 -9.86 -14.43
C THR A 4 -21.35 -8.76 -14.82
N ILE A 5 -21.56 -7.79 -13.92
CA ILE A 5 -22.44 -6.64 -14.16
C ILE A 5 -22.05 -5.90 -15.45
N HIS A 6 -20.74 -5.64 -15.65
CA HIS A 6 -20.22 -5.01 -16.86
C HIS A 6 -20.54 -5.80 -18.15
N SER A 7 -20.38 -7.13 -18.12
CA SER A 7 -20.66 -7.97 -19.27
C SER A 7 -22.16 -7.99 -19.63
N ALA A 8 -23.05 -7.95 -18.63
CA ALA A 8 -24.47 -7.85 -18.83
C ALA A 8 -24.86 -6.48 -19.40
N ALA A 9 -24.32 -5.39 -18.82
CA ALA A 9 -24.52 -4.03 -19.29
C ALA A 9 -24.05 -3.84 -20.73
N LEU A 10 -22.82 -4.28 -21.07
CA LEU A 10 -22.26 -4.16 -22.41
C LEU A 10 -23.14 -4.84 -23.46
N ARG A 11 -23.65 -6.04 -23.15
CA ARG A 11 -24.56 -6.75 -24.06
C ARG A 11 -25.85 -5.97 -24.30
N GLN A 12 -26.41 -5.36 -23.27
CA GLN A 12 -27.64 -4.58 -23.36
C GLN A 12 -27.41 -3.31 -24.18
N ILE A 13 -26.37 -2.53 -23.86
CA ILE A 13 -26.10 -1.29 -24.62
C ILE A 13 -25.76 -1.57 -26.08
N LYS A 14 -24.98 -2.62 -26.40
CA LYS A 14 -24.72 -3.00 -27.80
C LYS A 14 -26.00 -3.32 -28.57
N PHE A 15 -26.98 -3.94 -27.93
CA PHE A 15 -28.24 -4.32 -28.58
C PHE A 15 -29.20 -3.15 -28.75
N PHE A 16 -29.35 -2.31 -27.72
CA PHE A 16 -30.36 -1.26 -27.69
C PHE A 16 -29.86 0.11 -28.16
N TRP A 17 -28.56 0.36 -28.21
CA TRP A 17 -27.96 1.65 -28.55
C TRP A 17 -28.38 2.18 -29.92
N PRO A 18 -28.33 1.39 -31.03
CA PRO A 18 -28.77 1.85 -32.31
C PRO A 18 -30.24 2.25 -32.35
N ARG A 19 -31.09 1.52 -31.61
CA ARG A 19 -32.53 1.84 -31.52
C ARG A 19 -32.77 3.11 -30.71
N ALA A 20 -32.00 3.35 -29.64
CA ALA A 20 -32.18 4.49 -28.76
C ALA A 20 -31.64 5.80 -29.36
N TYR A 21 -30.46 5.73 -29.95
CA TYR A 21 -29.70 6.93 -30.38
C TYR A 21 -29.49 7.06 -31.86
N ASN A 22 -30.01 6.13 -32.66
CA ASN A 22 -29.88 6.12 -34.15
C ASN A 22 -28.41 6.17 -34.61
N CYS A 23 -27.49 5.62 -33.83
CA CYS A 23 -26.06 5.51 -34.17
C CYS A 23 -25.50 4.26 -33.52
N GLU A 24 -24.33 3.80 -33.99
CA GLU A 24 -23.63 2.69 -33.39
C GLU A 24 -23.01 3.09 -32.03
N LEU A 25 -22.91 2.12 -31.11
CA LEU A 25 -22.20 2.33 -29.85
C LEU A 25 -20.72 2.60 -30.13
N PRO A 26 -20.12 3.66 -29.57
CA PRO A 26 -18.70 3.89 -29.71
C PRO A 26 -17.88 2.67 -29.23
N PRO A 27 -16.75 2.37 -29.89
CA PRO A 27 -15.95 1.22 -29.52
C PRO A 27 -15.39 1.38 -28.09
N VAL A 28 -15.35 0.26 -27.36
CA VAL A 28 -14.71 0.21 -26.03
C VAL A 28 -13.20 0.16 -26.22
N SER A 29 -12.49 1.12 -25.66
CA SER A 29 -11.05 1.24 -25.74
C SER A 29 -10.37 0.67 -24.49
N ASP A 30 -9.35 -0.17 -24.69
CA ASP A 30 -8.46 -0.66 -23.63
C ASP A 30 -7.28 0.31 -23.38
N SER A 31 -7.21 1.42 -24.14
CA SER A 31 -6.09 2.35 -24.15
C SER A 31 -6.16 3.42 -23.06
N ARG A 32 -6.78 3.16 -21.89
CA ARG A 32 -6.89 4.14 -20.80
C ARG A 32 -5.55 4.77 -20.46
N PHE A 33 -4.52 3.95 -20.27
CA PHE A 33 -3.19 4.41 -19.92
C PHE A 33 -2.63 5.44 -20.94
N SER A 34 -2.79 5.20 -22.23
CA SER A 34 -2.33 6.13 -23.27
C SER A 34 -3.11 7.44 -23.29
N MET A 35 -4.42 7.39 -23.03
CA MET A 35 -5.26 8.59 -22.95
C MET A 35 -4.96 9.43 -21.70
N VAL A 36 -4.67 8.79 -20.57
CA VAL A 36 -4.20 9.49 -19.36
C VAL A 36 -2.84 10.13 -19.60
N ALA A 37 -1.89 9.41 -20.25
CA ALA A 37 -0.58 9.96 -20.61
C ALA A 37 -0.67 11.16 -21.54
N GLU A 38 -1.55 11.12 -22.52
CA GLU A 38 -1.82 12.26 -23.41
C GLU A 38 -2.40 13.45 -22.63
N THR A 39 -3.35 13.18 -21.74
CA THR A 39 -3.97 14.21 -20.91
C THR A 39 -2.95 14.87 -19.99
N THR A 40 -2.13 14.10 -19.27
CA THR A 40 -1.09 14.63 -18.38
C THR A 40 -0.07 15.46 -19.15
N HIS A 41 0.30 15.03 -20.36
CA HIS A 41 1.17 15.81 -21.24
C HIS A 41 0.54 17.16 -21.64
N ARG A 42 -0.74 17.17 -22.04
CA ARG A 42 -1.48 18.40 -22.44
C ARG A 42 -1.58 19.44 -21.31
N ILE A 43 -1.64 18.99 -20.06
CA ILE A 43 -1.77 19.89 -18.89
C ILE A 43 -0.43 20.16 -18.17
N GLY A 44 0.69 19.63 -18.70
CA GLY A 44 2.04 19.88 -18.18
C GLY A 44 2.39 19.08 -16.91
N LEU A 45 1.69 17.97 -16.64
CA LEU A 45 2.05 17.01 -15.58
C LEU A 45 3.03 15.96 -16.12
N GLY A 46 3.77 15.35 -15.21
CA GLY A 46 4.72 14.28 -15.54
C GLY A 46 4.04 13.03 -16.12
N ASN A 47 4.80 12.25 -16.91
CA ASN A 47 4.37 11.01 -17.57
C ASN A 47 5.00 9.75 -16.94
N ASP A 48 5.31 9.78 -15.65
CA ASP A 48 5.81 8.60 -14.96
C ASP A 48 4.74 7.48 -14.92
N LYS A 49 5.15 6.24 -15.22
CA LYS A 49 4.22 5.11 -15.32
C LYS A 49 3.43 4.84 -14.03
N ALA A 50 4.06 5.02 -12.86
CA ALA A 50 3.37 4.82 -11.59
C ALA A 50 2.30 5.91 -11.38
N LEU A 51 2.65 7.18 -11.64
CA LEU A 51 1.69 8.29 -11.59
C LEU A 51 0.51 8.07 -12.55
N LEU A 52 0.78 7.62 -13.78
CA LEU A 52 -0.30 7.35 -14.74
C LEU A 52 -1.24 6.23 -14.31
N ARG A 53 -0.74 5.23 -13.59
CA ARG A 53 -1.56 4.17 -13.00
C ARG A 53 -2.41 4.69 -11.84
N ASP A 54 -1.83 5.49 -10.94
CA ASP A 54 -2.56 6.11 -9.83
C ASP A 54 -3.67 7.02 -10.34
N LEU A 55 -3.37 7.86 -11.35
CA LEU A 55 -4.39 8.69 -12.02
C LEU A 55 -5.46 7.84 -12.71
N SER A 56 -5.08 6.71 -13.32
CA SER A 56 -6.05 5.80 -13.95
C SER A 56 -6.98 5.14 -12.93
N ALA A 57 -6.46 4.77 -11.76
CA ALA A 57 -7.25 4.23 -10.65
C ALA A 57 -8.21 5.30 -10.09
N GLU A 58 -7.73 6.53 -9.95
CA GLU A 58 -8.53 7.65 -9.46
C GLU A 58 -9.65 8.07 -10.44
N ILE A 59 -9.37 8.03 -11.75
CA ILE A 59 -10.41 8.21 -12.79
C ILE A 59 -11.49 7.13 -12.65
N SER A 60 -11.09 5.86 -12.46
CA SER A 60 -12.04 4.77 -12.27
C SER A 60 -12.91 4.98 -11.03
N TRP A 61 -12.28 5.31 -9.89
CA TRP A 61 -13.00 5.61 -8.67
C TRP A 61 -14.02 6.75 -8.84
N ALA A 62 -13.61 7.86 -9.44
CA ALA A 62 -14.50 9.00 -9.66
C ALA A 62 -15.72 8.61 -10.52
N LYS A 63 -15.50 7.79 -11.55
CA LYS A 63 -16.57 7.34 -12.46
C LYS A 63 -17.52 6.36 -11.78
N VAL A 64 -17.00 5.32 -11.10
CA VAL A 64 -17.86 4.32 -10.42
C VAL A 64 -18.57 4.88 -9.20
N SER A 65 -18.03 5.94 -8.61
CA SER A 65 -18.64 6.71 -7.53
C SER A 65 -19.59 7.81 -8.03
N ASN A 66 -19.70 7.97 -9.37
CA ASN A 66 -20.51 8.98 -10.03
C ASN A 66 -20.17 10.42 -9.59
N VAL A 67 -18.87 10.71 -9.44
CA VAL A 67 -18.35 12.02 -9.04
C VAL A 67 -18.20 12.92 -10.29
N PRO A 68 -18.91 14.05 -10.36
CA PRO A 68 -18.71 15.04 -11.43
C PRO A 68 -17.30 15.63 -11.39
N THR A 69 -16.71 15.87 -12.56
CA THR A 69 -15.32 16.37 -12.68
C THR A 69 -15.08 17.71 -12.00
N ASP A 70 -16.08 18.59 -11.99
CA ASP A 70 -16.06 19.90 -11.33
C ASP A 70 -16.19 19.83 -9.80
N GLN A 71 -16.77 18.74 -9.26
CA GLN A 71 -16.91 18.50 -7.82
C GLN A 71 -15.79 17.61 -7.26
N TYR A 72 -14.99 17.00 -8.11
CA TYR A 72 -13.96 16.06 -7.72
C TYR A 72 -13.05 16.60 -6.59
N ALA A 73 -12.49 17.81 -6.77
CA ALA A 73 -11.53 18.35 -5.82
C ALA A 73 -12.10 18.58 -4.40
N SER A 74 -13.39 18.86 -4.26
CA SER A 74 -14.06 19.00 -2.96
C SER A 74 -14.36 17.65 -2.31
N LEU A 75 -14.87 16.71 -3.09
CA LEU A 75 -15.19 15.37 -2.60
C LEU A 75 -13.94 14.56 -2.25
N ALA A 76 -12.90 14.61 -3.09
CA ALA A 76 -11.62 13.95 -2.80
C ALA A 76 -11.00 14.43 -1.49
N ARG A 77 -11.06 15.73 -1.19
CA ARG A 77 -10.58 16.26 0.11
C ARG A 77 -11.43 15.78 1.29
N ALA A 78 -12.76 15.74 1.11
CA ALA A 78 -13.68 15.27 2.15
C ALA A 78 -13.46 13.79 2.49
N GLU A 79 -13.13 12.97 1.49
CA GLU A 79 -12.85 11.54 1.64
C GLU A 79 -11.36 11.22 1.89
N GLY A 80 -10.50 12.23 2.07
CA GLY A 80 -9.08 12.02 2.34
C GLY A 80 -8.29 11.41 1.17
N ARG A 81 -8.79 11.48 -0.06
CA ARG A 81 -8.14 10.89 -1.23
C ARG A 81 -6.94 11.70 -1.70
N VAL A 82 -5.84 11.04 -1.95
CA VAL A 82 -4.57 11.66 -2.34
C VAL A 82 -3.93 10.86 -3.47
N VAL A 83 -3.56 11.56 -4.55
CA VAL A 83 -2.64 11.04 -5.57
C VAL A 83 -1.27 11.66 -5.31
N ALA A 84 -0.25 10.80 -5.11
CA ALA A 84 1.08 11.26 -4.72
C ALA A 84 1.66 12.29 -5.71
N GLY A 85 2.03 13.46 -5.19
CA GLY A 85 2.65 14.53 -5.99
C GLY A 85 1.69 15.33 -6.88
N VAL A 86 0.35 15.10 -6.80
CA VAL A 86 -0.64 15.83 -7.61
C VAL A 86 -1.71 16.44 -6.71
N SER A 87 -2.04 17.71 -6.94
CA SER A 87 -3.13 18.35 -6.19
C SER A 87 -4.50 17.80 -6.62
N ALA A 88 -5.48 17.77 -5.69
CA ALA A 88 -6.85 17.35 -6.02
C ALA A 88 -7.47 18.19 -7.16
N THR A 89 -7.08 19.45 -7.27
CA THR A 89 -7.51 20.33 -8.38
C THR A 89 -6.93 19.86 -9.71
N ASP A 90 -5.64 19.47 -9.74
CA ASP A 90 -5.02 18.99 -10.97
C ASP A 90 -5.53 17.60 -11.36
N VAL A 91 -5.84 16.74 -10.40
CA VAL A 91 -6.55 15.47 -10.68
C VAL A 91 -7.91 15.75 -11.33
N GLY A 92 -8.67 16.73 -10.83
CA GLY A 92 -9.93 17.17 -11.47
C GLY A 92 -9.72 17.66 -12.92
N ARG A 93 -8.61 18.36 -13.20
CA ARG A 93 -8.22 18.75 -14.56
C ARG A 93 -7.86 17.54 -15.44
N VAL A 94 -7.19 16.53 -14.85
CA VAL A 94 -6.91 15.27 -15.56
C VAL A 94 -8.19 14.55 -15.90
N LEU A 95 -9.15 14.44 -14.97
CA LEU A 95 -10.46 13.85 -15.23
C LEU A 95 -11.18 14.52 -16.40
N ALA A 96 -11.28 15.86 -16.39
CA ALA A 96 -11.94 16.63 -17.46
C ALA A 96 -11.22 16.46 -18.80
N GLY A 97 -9.88 16.51 -18.80
CA GLY A 97 -9.05 16.32 -20.00
C GLY A 97 -9.16 14.89 -20.56
N TYR A 98 -9.19 13.88 -19.70
CA TYR A 98 -9.39 12.49 -20.09
C TYR A 98 -10.73 12.29 -20.81
N GLU A 99 -11.81 12.86 -20.29
CA GLU A 99 -13.13 12.81 -20.92
C GLU A 99 -13.14 13.58 -22.27
N ALA A 100 -12.36 14.66 -22.41
CA ALA A 100 -12.20 15.37 -23.69
C ALA A 100 -11.47 14.50 -24.72
N VAL A 101 -10.37 13.86 -24.35
CA VAL A 101 -9.60 12.95 -25.23
C VAL A 101 -10.46 11.77 -25.71
N LYS A 102 -11.29 11.18 -24.84
CA LYS A 102 -12.23 10.11 -25.24
C LYS A 102 -13.24 10.60 -26.28
N ARG A 103 -13.82 11.81 -26.08
CA ARG A 103 -14.76 12.40 -27.03
C ARG A 103 -14.11 12.69 -28.38
N GLU A 104 -12.89 13.23 -28.40
CA GLU A 104 -12.12 13.47 -29.61
C GLU A 104 -11.86 12.18 -30.40
N ARG A 105 -11.60 11.07 -29.68
CA ARG A 105 -11.35 9.75 -30.27
C ARG A 105 -12.62 8.96 -30.60
N CYS A 106 -13.79 9.46 -30.20
CA CYS A 106 -15.08 8.77 -30.33
C CYS A 106 -15.05 7.37 -29.71
N VAL A 107 -14.49 7.23 -28.49
CA VAL A 107 -14.39 5.95 -27.76
C VAL A 107 -15.00 6.06 -26.37
N ILE A 108 -15.39 4.90 -25.83
CA ILE A 108 -15.76 4.73 -24.42
C ILE A 108 -14.76 3.81 -23.72
N ASP A 109 -14.61 3.95 -22.42
CA ASP A 109 -13.81 3.02 -21.62
C ASP A 109 -14.69 1.99 -20.90
N LEU A 110 -14.05 1.14 -20.08
CA LEU A 110 -14.74 0.05 -19.35
C LEU A 110 -15.79 0.61 -18.36
N ASP A 111 -15.47 1.71 -17.66
CA ASP A 111 -16.40 2.30 -16.68
C ASP A 111 -17.57 3.02 -17.37
N ASP A 112 -17.37 3.54 -18.58
CA ASP A 112 -18.44 4.13 -19.39
C ASP A 112 -19.53 3.13 -19.76
N ILE A 113 -19.23 1.84 -19.82
CA ILE A 113 -20.23 0.80 -20.09
C ILE A 113 -21.38 0.90 -19.08
N LEU A 114 -21.06 1.11 -17.81
CA LEU A 114 -22.08 1.25 -16.76
C LEU A 114 -22.81 2.60 -16.88
N LEU A 115 -22.08 3.70 -17.13
CA LEU A 115 -22.67 5.02 -17.33
C LEU A 115 -23.63 5.04 -18.52
N CYS A 116 -23.21 4.47 -19.66
CA CYS A 116 -24.04 4.34 -20.85
C CYS A 116 -25.29 3.46 -20.58
N ALA A 117 -25.13 2.36 -19.82
CA ALA A 117 -26.25 1.51 -19.47
C ALA A 117 -27.26 2.23 -18.56
N VAL A 118 -26.79 2.93 -17.53
CA VAL A 118 -27.63 3.74 -16.65
C VAL A 118 -28.33 4.84 -17.45
N GLY A 119 -27.58 5.57 -18.30
CA GLY A 119 -28.14 6.63 -19.14
C GLY A 119 -29.25 6.10 -20.08
N LEU A 120 -28.98 4.98 -20.77
CA LEU A 120 -29.95 4.32 -21.64
C LEU A 120 -31.25 3.96 -20.88
N LEU A 121 -31.13 3.32 -19.72
CA LEU A 121 -32.28 2.89 -18.93
C LEU A 121 -33.09 4.05 -18.33
N VAL A 122 -32.42 5.13 -17.96
CA VAL A 122 -33.09 6.33 -17.43
C VAL A 122 -33.83 7.09 -18.53
N GLN A 123 -33.24 7.21 -19.72
CA GLN A 123 -33.80 8.00 -20.82
C GLN A 123 -34.85 7.26 -21.65
N HIS A 124 -34.79 5.92 -21.75
CA HIS A 124 -35.64 5.10 -22.61
C HIS A 124 -36.45 4.09 -21.79
N ARG A 125 -37.62 4.53 -21.32
CA ARG A 125 -38.50 3.72 -20.47
C ARG A 125 -38.99 2.44 -21.17
N ASP A 126 -39.28 2.49 -22.47
CA ASP A 126 -39.67 1.35 -23.27
C ASP A 126 -38.61 0.24 -23.27
N ILE A 127 -37.33 0.62 -23.42
CA ILE A 127 -36.20 -0.30 -23.34
C ILE A 127 -36.06 -0.89 -21.95
N THR A 128 -36.24 -0.07 -20.92
CA THR A 128 -36.18 -0.51 -19.53
C THR A 128 -37.23 -1.55 -19.20
N GLU A 129 -38.46 -1.31 -19.66
CA GLU A 129 -39.57 -2.25 -19.50
C GLU A 129 -39.35 -3.56 -20.27
N GLU A 130 -38.76 -3.51 -21.47
CA GLU A 130 -38.39 -4.69 -22.26
C GLU A 130 -37.32 -5.52 -21.54
N ILE A 131 -36.24 -4.87 -21.03
CA ILE A 131 -35.20 -5.53 -20.28
C ILE A 131 -35.76 -6.18 -19.02
N ARG A 132 -36.60 -5.46 -18.28
CA ARG A 132 -37.29 -5.97 -17.09
C ARG A 132 -38.23 -7.13 -17.42
N ALA A 133 -38.92 -7.14 -18.55
CA ALA A 133 -39.75 -8.25 -18.97
C ALA A 133 -38.93 -9.52 -19.26
N ARG A 134 -37.71 -9.35 -19.75
CA ARG A 134 -36.83 -10.45 -20.12
C ARG A 134 -36.05 -11.04 -18.94
N TYR A 135 -35.55 -10.18 -18.02
CA TYR A 135 -34.80 -10.60 -16.84
C TYR A 135 -35.70 -10.49 -15.60
N ARG A 136 -36.25 -11.62 -15.15
CA ARG A 136 -37.24 -11.65 -14.09
C ARG A 136 -36.67 -11.93 -12.71
N HIS A 137 -35.59 -12.72 -12.62
CA HIS A 137 -34.99 -13.17 -11.38
C HIS A 137 -33.54 -12.73 -11.36
N PHE A 138 -33.13 -12.15 -10.25
CA PHE A 138 -31.75 -11.71 -10.05
C PHE A 138 -31.14 -12.42 -8.84
N VAL A 139 -29.92 -12.92 -9.00
CA VAL A 139 -29.05 -13.32 -7.90
C VAL A 139 -27.76 -12.56 -8.08
N VAL A 140 -27.44 -11.69 -7.13
CA VAL A 140 -26.21 -10.87 -7.15
C VAL A 140 -25.32 -11.33 -6.02
N ASP A 141 -24.15 -11.82 -6.37
CA ASP A 141 -23.11 -12.28 -5.44
C ASP A 141 -22.10 -11.15 -5.15
N GLU A 142 -21.39 -11.26 -4.04
CA GLU A 142 -20.39 -10.26 -3.57
C GLU A 142 -21.01 -8.84 -3.46
N TYR A 143 -22.25 -8.73 -2.97
CA TYR A 143 -22.99 -7.47 -2.97
C TYR A 143 -22.33 -6.37 -2.13
N GLN A 144 -21.48 -6.73 -1.17
CA GLN A 144 -20.66 -5.79 -0.38
C GLN A 144 -19.60 -5.04 -1.21
N ASP A 145 -19.27 -5.52 -2.42
CA ASP A 145 -18.30 -4.90 -3.31
C ASP A 145 -18.94 -4.05 -4.41
N VAL A 146 -20.25 -3.86 -4.36
CA VAL A 146 -20.99 -3.08 -5.36
C VAL A 146 -20.67 -1.58 -5.21
N SER A 147 -20.29 -0.94 -6.32
CA SER A 147 -20.06 0.51 -6.38
C SER A 147 -21.39 1.28 -6.55
N PRO A 148 -21.44 2.60 -6.26
CA PRO A 148 -22.63 3.42 -6.44
C PRO A 148 -23.24 3.32 -7.85
N LEU A 149 -22.41 3.31 -8.88
CA LEU A 149 -22.88 3.20 -10.26
C LEU A 149 -23.44 1.81 -10.59
N GLN A 150 -22.81 0.74 -10.07
CA GLN A 150 -23.33 -0.62 -10.18
C GLN A 150 -24.64 -0.79 -9.43
N HIS A 151 -24.72 -0.26 -8.20
CA HIS A 151 -25.96 -0.26 -7.42
C HIS A 151 -27.09 0.45 -8.18
N ARG A 152 -26.83 1.64 -8.72
CA ARG A 152 -27.83 2.36 -9.52
C ARG A 152 -28.31 1.56 -10.74
N LEU A 153 -27.42 0.86 -11.42
CA LEU A 153 -27.78 0.00 -12.55
C LEU A 153 -28.63 -1.20 -12.11
N LEU A 154 -28.27 -1.82 -10.99
CA LEU A 154 -29.01 -2.94 -10.42
C LEU A 154 -30.44 -2.50 -10.02
N GLU A 155 -30.60 -1.35 -9.36
CA GLU A 155 -31.89 -0.77 -9.04
C GLU A 155 -32.76 -0.52 -10.27
N LEU A 156 -32.17 -0.02 -11.35
CA LEU A 156 -32.87 0.15 -12.63
C LEU A 156 -33.32 -1.19 -13.24
N TRP A 157 -32.52 -2.23 -13.07
CA TRP A 157 -32.91 -3.57 -13.51
C TRP A 157 -33.97 -4.20 -12.61
N PHE A 158 -33.86 -4.03 -11.30
CA PHE A 158 -34.81 -4.58 -10.33
C PHE A 158 -36.20 -3.95 -10.50
N GLY A 159 -36.25 -2.61 -10.54
CA GLY A 159 -37.55 -1.91 -10.48
C GLY A 159 -38.33 -2.27 -9.20
N ASP A 160 -39.63 -2.38 -9.31
CA ASP A 160 -40.52 -2.68 -8.17
C ASP A 160 -40.71 -4.19 -7.91
N ARG A 161 -39.68 -5.01 -8.23
CA ARG A 161 -39.80 -6.48 -8.14
C ARG A 161 -39.33 -7.02 -6.79
N ASN A 162 -39.89 -8.19 -6.47
CA ASN A 162 -39.56 -8.95 -5.26
C ASN A 162 -38.70 -10.21 -5.56
N ASP A 163 -38.40 -10.51 -6.85
CA ASP A 163 -37.66 -11.70 -7.27
C ASP A 163 -36.15 -11.42 -7.35
N VAL A 164 -35.63 -10.83 -6.28
CA VAL A 164 -34.19 -10.43 -6.15
C VAL A 164 -33.60 -11.12 -4.94
N CYS A 165 -32.44 -11.73 -5.13
CA CYS A 165 -31.60 -12.27 -4.07
C CYS A 165 -30.22 -11.63 -4.15
N VAL A 166 -29.77 -10.99 -3.08
CA VAL A 166 -28.40 -10.50 -2.94
C VAL A 166 -27.66 -11.34 -1.93
N VAL A 167 -26.40 -11.67 -2.22
CA VAL A 167 -25.54 -12.46 -1.35
C VAL A 167 -24.25 -11.68 -1.12
N GLY A 168 -23.77 -11.65 0.12
CA GLY A 168 -22.55 -10.97 0.45
C GLY A 168 -22.14 -11.14 1.91
N ASP A 169 -20.93 -10.73 2.21
CA ASP A 169 -20.38 -10.75 3.54
C ASP A 169 -19.75 -9.38 3.88
N PRO A 170 -20.33 -8.60 4.80
CA PRO A 170 -19.81 -7.28 5.16
C PRO A 170 -18.40 -7.36 5.77
N HIS A 171 -18.01 -8.52 6.35
CA HIS A 171 -16.66 -8.74 6.86
C HIS A 171 -15.61 -8.99 5.78
N GLN A 172 -16.03 -9.17 4.51
CA GLN A 172 -15.17 -9.28 3.34
C GLN A 172 -15.20 -8.00 2.45
N ALA A 173 -15.79 -6.91 2.94
CA ALA A 173 -15.77 -5.61 2.27
C ALA A 173 -14.41 -4.94 2.43
N ILE A 174 -13.48 -5.21 1.51
CA ILE A 174 -12.09 -4.72 1.50
C ILE A 174 -11.74 -3.88 0.28
N HIS A 175 -12.71 -3.55 -0.58
CA HIS A 175 -12.54 -2.78 -1.81
C HIS A 175 -13.12 -1.36 -1.75
N SER A 176 -13.29 -0.79 -0.55
CA SER A 176 -13.83 0.56 -0.35
C SER A 176 -12.98 1.64 -1.05
N TYR A 177 -11.66 1.47 -1.10
CA TYR A 177 -10.75 2.36 -1.82
C TYR A 177 -11.04 2.44 -3.33
N ALA A 178 -11.63 1.38 -3.92
CA ALA A 178 -12.04 1.31 -5.32
C ALA A 178 -13.50 1.78 -5.54
N GLY A 179 -14.16 2.31 -4.51
CA GLY A 179 -15.53 2.82 -4.58
C GLY A 179 -16.62 1.81 -4.20
N ALA A 180 -16.27 0.62 -3.70
CA ALA A 180 -17.25 -0.34 -3.18
C ALA A 180 -17.89 0.17 -1.87
N ARG A 181 -19.18 -0.10 -1.67
CA ARG A 181 -19.94 0.31 -0.48
C ARG A 181 -20.72 -0.86 0.12
N ALA A 182 -20.28 -1.31 1.29
CA ALA A 182 -20.92 -2.39 2.03
C ALA A 182 -22.31 -2.01 2.56
N ASP A 183 -22.59 -0.70 2.69
CA ASP A 183 -23.86 -0.16 3.19
C ASP A 183 -25.04 -0.70 2.37
N TYR A 184 -24.89 -0.82 1.05
CA TYR A 184 -25.95 -1.36 0.19
C TYR A 184 -26.38 -2.79 0.57
N LEU A 185 -25.46 -3.61 1.10
CA LEU A 185 -25.80 -4.93 1.63
C LEU A 185 -26.45 -4.82 3.02
N LEU A 186 -25.90 -3.97 3.89
CA LEU A 186 -26.35 -3.84 5.27
C LEU A 186 -27.75 -3.23 5.36
N ASP A 187 -28.06 -2.27 4.49
CA ASP A 187 -29.31 -1.53 4.47
C ASP A 187 -30.35 -2.14 3.51
N PHE A 188 -29.98 -3.21 2.78
CA PHE A 188 -30.84 -3.81 1.74
C PHE A 188 -32.26 -4.11 2.21
N VAL A 189 -32.44 -4.61 3.44
CA VAL A 189 -33.77 -4.91 4.00
C VAL A 189 -34.56 -3.63 4.32
N ALA A 190 -33.87 -2.55 4.67
CA ALA A 190 -34.51 -1.25 4.91
C ALA A 190 -34.95 -0.60 3.60
N ASP A 191 -34.13 -0.71 2.56
CA ASP A 191 -34.40 -0.15 1.23
C ASP A 191 -35.41 -0.97 0.43
N HIS A 192 -35.54 -2.28 0.74
CA HIS A 192 -36.49 -3.20 0.06
C HIS A 192 -37.50 -3.80 1.07
N PRO A 193 -38.58 -3.08 1.35
CA PRO A 193 -39.61 -3.57 2.30
C PRO A 193 -40.15 -4.94 1.87
N GLY A 194 -40.08 -5.91 2.79
CA GLY A 194 -40.48 -7.30 2.53
C GLY A 194 -39.34 -8.26 2.22
N ALA A 195 -38.12 -7.76 1.99
CA ALA A 195 -36.94 -8.60 1.89
C ALA A 195 -36.68 -9.36 3.19
N LYS A 196 -36.25 -10.61 3.07
CA LYS A 196 -35.87 -11.47 4.22
C LYS A 196 -34.39 -11.64 4.28
N ARG A 197 -33.79 -11.32 5.42
CA ARG A 197 -32.39 -11.62 5.69
C ARG A 197 -32.26 -13.07 6.18
N ILE A 198 -31.35 -13.82 5.57
CA ILE A 198 -30.97 -15.18 5.95
C ILE A 198 -29.47 -15.19 6.23
N ASP A 199 -29.10 -15.43 7.48
CA ASP A 199 -27.70 -15.46 7.89
C ASP A 199 -27.10 -16.87 7.70
N LEU A 200 -26.06 -16.99 6.88
CA LEU A 200 -25.31 -18.23 6.66
C LEU A 200 -24.20 -18.35 7.71
N VAL A 201 -24.55 -18.82 8.91
CA VAL A 201 -23.63 -18.90 10.05
C VAL A 201 -22.66 -20.09 10.00
N ARG A 202 -22.96 -21.12 9.18
CA ARG A 202 -22.19 -22.38 9.16
C ARG A 202 -21.02 -22.28 8.18
N ASN A 203 -19.80 -22.36 8.71
CA ASN A 203 -18.58 -22.46 7.90
C ASN A 203 -18.22 -23.93 7.70
N TYR A 204 -18.01 -24.34 6.46
CA TYR A 204 -17.62 -25.70 6.07
C TYR A 204 -16.18 -25.77 5.52
N ARG A 205 -15.53 -24.62 5.36
CA ARG A 205 -14.18 -24.49 4.79
C ARG A 205 -13.10 -24.76 5.82
N SER A 206 -13.15 -24.04 6.93
CA SER A 206 -12.04 -23.95 7.90
C SER A 206 -12.34 -24.74 9.16
N THR A 207 -11.25 -25.17 9.83
CA THR A 207 -11.34 -25.82 11.14
C THR A 207 -11.97 -24.90 12.20
N PRO A 208 -12.53 -25.43 13.29
CA PRO A 208 -13.08 -24.64 14.40
C PRO A 208 -12.10 -23.61 14.97
N GLU A 209 -10.83 -23.97 15.08
CA GLU A 209 -9.76 -23.15 15.65
C GLU A 209 -9.51 -21.90 14.78
N ILE A 210 -9.49 -22.08 13.46
CA ILE A 210 -9.34 -20.97 12.49
C ILE A 210 -10.58 -20.08 12.49
N VAL A 211 -11.79 -20.67 12.53
CA VAL A 211 -13.04 -19.90 12.57
C VAL A 211 -13.15 -19.11 13.87
N GLN A 212 -12.73 -19.67 14.99
CA GLN A 212 -12.67 -18.96 16.26
C GLN A 212 -11.76 -17.73 16.15
N LEU A 213 -10.53 -17.90 15.68
CA LEU A 213 -9.61 -16.78 15.47
C LEU A 213 -10.20 -15.72 14.53
N ALA A 214 -10.84 -16.15 13.42
CA ALA A 214 -11.47 -15.24 12.47
C ALA A 214 -12.56 -14.37 13.14
N ASN A 215 -13.39 -14.96 13.99
CA ASN A 215 -14.38 -14.22 14.77
C ASN A 215 -13.74 -13.26 15.79
N GLU A 216 -12.69 -13.73 16.49
CA GLU A 216 -11.98 -12.93 17.49
C GLU A 216 -11.27 -11.73 16.88
N VAL A 217 -10.66 -11.86 15.70
CA VAL A 217 -10.03 -10.75 14.96
C VAL A 217 -11.01 -9.61 14.72
N LEU A 218 -12.27 -9.94 14.42
CA LEU A 218 -13.30 -8.93 14.11
C LEU A 218 -13.68 -8.07 15.33
N VAL A 219 -13.58 -8.61 16.55
CA VAL A 219 -14.09 -7.93 17.76
C VAL A 219 -13.00 -7.57 18.77
N ASN A 220 -11.79 -8.13 18.63
CA ASN A 220 -10.74 -7.94 19.61
C ASN A 220 -10.30 -6.47 19.71
N ARG A 221 -10.35 -5.89 20.92
CA ARG A 221 -9.91 -4.52 21.22
C ARG A 221 -10.48 -3.45 20.25
N MET A 222 -11.70 -3.67 19.79
CA MET A 222 -12.40 -2.73 18.94
C MET A 222 -12.78 -1.48 19.73
N THR A 223 -12.55 -0.29 19.16
CA THR A 223 -13.04 0.96 19.73
C THR A 223 -14.53 1.14 19.43
N PRO A 224 -15.26 1.98 20.19
CA PRO A 224 -16.66 2.28 19.88
C PRO A 224 -16.86 2.85 18.47
N GLU A 225 -15.91 3.66 17.97
CA GLU A 225 -15.91 4.24 16.64
C GLU A 225 -15.71 3.16 15.57
N GLU A 226 -14.74 2.26 15.77
CA GLU A 226 -14.54 1.10 14.89
C GLU A 226 -15.78 0.19 14.87
N ALA A 227 -16.45 0.01 16.01
CA ALA A 227 -17.64 -0.81 16.10
C ALA A 227 -18.83 -0.25 15.29
N LEU A 228 -18.93 1.07 15.13
CA LEU A 228 -19.91 1.72 14.26
C LEU A 228 -19.62 1.41 12.79
N GLU A 229 -18.34 1.46 12.39
CA GLU A 229 -17.87 1.21 11.02
C GLU A 229 -17.82 -0.29 10.66
N HIS A 230 -17.75 -1.17 11.68
CA HIS A 230 -17.64 -2.62 11.47
C HIS A 230 -18.91 -3.23 10.87
N GLY A 231 -20.07 -2.64 11.17
CA GLY A 231 -21.35 -3.11 10.68
C GLY A 231 -21.90 -4.34 11.43
N ARG A 232 -23.05 -4.81 10.96
CA ARG A 232 -23.79 -5.94 11.55
C ARG A 232 -23.45 -7.24 10.85
N GLY A 233 -22.29 -7.81 11.13
CA GLY A 233 -21.88 -9.08 10.58
C GLY A 233 -22.42 -10.30 11.34
N VAL A 234 -22.02 -11.46 10.87
CA VAL A 234 -22.46 -12.77 11.40
C VAL A 234 -21.28 -13.46 12.08
N THR A 235 -21.48 -13.98 13.28
CA THR A 235 -20.50 -14.86 13.94
C THR A 235 -20.56 -16.24 13.29
N LEU A 236 -19.44 -16.70 12.74
CA LEU A 236 -19.33 -17.98 12.06
C LEU A 236 -19.17 -19.14 13.05
N VAL A 237 -19.78 -20.28 12.71
CA VAL A 237 -19.64 -21.54 13.45
C VAL A 237 -19.14 -22.62 12.50
N SER A 238 -17.96 -23.17 12.77
CA SER A 238 -17.41 -24.24 11.95
C SER A 238 -18.20 -25.53 12.08
N ARG A 239 -18.30 -26.23 10.97
CA ARG A 239 -18.78 -27.62 10.86
C ARG A 239 -17.67 -28.56 10.42
N GLY A 240 -16.45 -28.07 10.29
CA GLY A 240 -15.27 -28.86 10.02
C GLY A 240 -14.85 -29.75 11.18
N ARG A 241 -13.89 -30.63 10.91
CA ARG A 241 -13.19 -31.39 11.96
C ARG A 241 -12.22 -30.44 12.67
N SER A 242 -11.96 -30.70 13.96
CA SER A 242 -10.91 -30.01 14.71
C SER A 242 -9.56 -30.21 14.02
N GLY A 243 -8.78 -29.13 13.97
CA GLY A 243 -7.46 -29.06 13.38
C GLY A 243 -6.41 -28.59 14.39
N PRO A 244 -5.19 -28.28 13.94
CA PRO A 244 -4.19 -27.70 14.82
C PRO A 244 -4.56 -26.24 15.18
N GLU A 245 -4.13 -25.84 16.37
CA GLU A 245 -4.21 -24.44 16.79
C GLU A 245 -3.36 -23.55 15.89
N PRO A 246 -3.79 -22.30 15.60
CA PRO A 246 -2.99 -21.32 14.89
C PRO A 246 -1.64 -21.08 15.59
N ILE A 247 -0.56 -21.08 14.83
CA ILE A 247 0.79 -20.87 15.34
C ILE A 247 1.14 -19.39 15.27
N TYR A 248 1.66 -18.82 16.37
CA TYR A 248 2.15 -17.45 16.42
C TYR A 248 3.64 -17.43 16.69
N GLN A 249 4.41 -16.71 15.84
CA GLN A 249 5.85 -16.66 16.01
C GLN A 249 6.41 -15.24 15.88
N ALA A 250 7.13 -14.82 16.92
CA ALA A 250 7.90 -13.58 16.94
C ALA A 250 9.33 -13.83 16.49
N LEU A 251 9.85 -13.05 15.56
CA LEU A 251 11.20 -13.16 15.02
C LEU A 251 11.98 -11.84 15.25
N GLY A 252 13.31 -11.92 15.18
CA GLY A 252 14.17 -10.77 15.41
C GLY A 252 14.07 -9.73 14.30
N ASP A 253 14.05 -10.19 13.03
CA ASP A 253 14.04 -9.39 11.83
C ASP A 253 13.31 -10.09 10.67
N ASP A 254 13.13 -9.38 9.55
CA ASP A 254 12.40 -9.85 8.39
C ASP A 254 13.06 -11.05 7.70
N ALA A 255 14.39 -11.12 7.69
CA ALA A 255 15.12 -12.23 7.07
C ALA A 255 14.92 -13.53 7.88
N SER A 256 15.04 -13.43 9.20
CA SER A 256 14.74 -14.55 10.13
C SER A 256 13.28 -14.98 10.02
N GLU A 257 12.36 -14.04 9.86
CA GLU A 257 10.93 -14.31 9.68
C GLU A 257 10.67 -15.07 8.37
N ALA A 258 11.20 -14.59 7.25
CA ALA A 258 11.06 -15.25 5.95
C ALA A 258 11.67 -16.66 5.95
N SER A 259 12.84 -16.83 6.58
CA SER A 259 13.49 -18.14 6.72
C SER A 259 12.66 -19.12 7.57
N ALA A 260 12.07 -18.64 8.68
CA ALA A 260 11.22 -19.47 9.54
C ALA A 260 9.94 -19.92 8.81
N VAL A 261 9.30 -19.01 8.05
CA VAL A 261 8.14 -19.33 7.21
C VAL A 261 8.51 -20.37 6.15
N ALA A 262 9.64 -20.21 5.46
CA ALA A 262 10.10 -21.17 4.45
C ALA A 262 10.37 -22.56 5.05
N MET A 263 10.97 -22.65 6.25
CA MET A 263 11.16 -23.92 6.98
C MET A 263 9.82 -24.56 7.36
N TRP A 264 8.86 -23.76 7.82
CA TRP A 264 7.54 -24.29 8.17
C TRP A 264 6.81 -24.84 6.94
N ILE A 265 6.83 -24.11 5.82
CA ILE A 265 6.27 -24.54 4.54
C ILE A 265 6.88 -25.87 4.09
N GLU A 266 8.21 -26.00 4.13
CA GLU A 266 8.93 -27.23 3.80
C GLU A 266 8.45 -28.39 4.68
N SER A 267 8.23 -28.16 5.97
CA SER A 267 7.72 -29.18 6.89
C SER A 267 6.28 -29.62 6.58
N ARG A 268 5.44 -28.71 6.08
CA ARG A 268 4.06 -29.02 5.64
C ARG A 268 4.07 -29.85 4.36
N HIS A 269 4.93 -29.50 3.44
CA HIS A 269 5.11 -30.28 2.21
C HIS A 269 5.65 -31.69 2.52
N ALA A 270 6.64 -31.80 3.38
CA ALA A 270 7.16 -33.10 3.84
C ALA A 270 6.09 -33.96 4.54
N ALA A 271 5.06 -33.33 5.12
CA ALA A 271 3.89 -34.01 5.68
C ALA A 271 2.84 -34.39 4.62
N GLY A 272 3.12 -34.18 3.32
CA GLY A 272 2.29 -34.60 2.19
C GLY A 272 1.35 -33.54 1.64
N ILE A 273 1.48 -32.27 2.02
CA ILE A 273 0.68 -31.16 1.44
C ILE A 273 1.31 -30.73 0.11
N PRO A 274 0.57 -30.70 -1.02
CA PRO A 274 1.07 -30.17 -2.28
C PRO A 274 1.47 -28.70 -2.17
N TRP A 275 2.45 -28.25 -2.94
CA TRP A 275 2.86 -26.84 -2.94
C TRP A 275 1.73 -25.90 -3.33
N SER A 276 0.87 -26.29 -4.26
CA SER A 276 -0.32 -25.53 -4.70
C SER A 276 -1.37 -25.31 -3.61
N GLU A 277 -1.35 -26.11 -2.53
CA GLU A 277 -2.25 -25.99 -1.38
C GLU A 277 -1.62 -25.20 -0.22
N ILE A 278 -0.50 -24.52 -0.48
CA ILE A 278 0.20 -23.68 0.49
C ILE A 278 0.27 -22.24 -0.02
N ALA A 279 -0.04 -21.28 0.84
CA ALA A 279 0.09 -19.86 0.52
C ALA A 279 0.80 -19.08 1.62
N VAL A 280 1.52 -18.03 1.22
CA VAL A 280 2.03 -16.98 2.11
C VAL A 280 1.35 -15.67 1.74
N LEU A 281 0.65 -15.10 2.71
CA LEU A 281 -0.10 -13.86 2.54
C LEU A 281 0.55 -12.72 3.32
N TYR A 282 0.70 -11.57 2.68
CA TYR A 282 1.34 -10.38 3.25
C TYR A 282 0.56 -9.11 2.91
N ARG A 283 0.88 -7.98 3.58
CA ARG A 283 0.10 -6.73 3.39
C ARG A 283 0.51 -5.96 2.15
N ILE A 284 1.81 -5.83 1.88
CA ILE A 284 2.33 -5.03 0.76
C ILE A 284 3.32 -5.83 -0.09
N ASN A 285 3.37 -5.51 -1.38
CA ASN A 285 4.17 -6.25 -2.36
C ASN A 285 5.68 -6.28 -2.05
N SER A 286 6.22 -5.24 -1.39
CA SER A 286 7.65 -5.20 -1.03
C SER A 286 8.07 -6.31 -0.06
N GLN A 287 7.14 -6.84 0.74
CA GLN A 287 7.41 -7.96 1.66
C GLN A 287 7.75 -9.27 0.92
N ALA A 288 7.34 -9.41 -0.35
CA ALA A 288 7.66 -10.58 -1.16
C ALA A 288 9.17 -10.80 -1.36
N ALA A 289 9.97 -9.73 -1.39
CA ALA A 289 11.40 -9.81 -1.69
C ALA A 289 12.18 -10.75 -0.75
N GLN A 290 11.93 -10.66 0.55
CA GLN A 290 12.57 -11.53 1.56
C GLN A 290 12.05 -12.97 1.46
N LEU A 291 10.74 -13.14 1.24
CA LEU A 291 10.11 -14.45 1.08
C LEU A 291 10.64 -15.17 -0.17
N GLU A 292 10.70 -14.48 -1.31
CA GLU A 292 11.21 -15.02 -2.55
C GLU A 292 12.66 -15.49 -2.39
N THR A 293 13.50 -14.71 -1.68
CA THR A 293 14.87 -15.10 -1.36
C THR A 293 14.91 -16.36 -0.49
N ALA A 294 14.15 -16.39 0.61
CA ALA A 294 14.16 -17.51 1.55
C ALA A 294 13.62 -18.81 0.93
N LEU A 295 12.61 -18.73 0.06
CA LEU A 295 12.08 -19.88 -0.66
C LEU A 295 13.06 -20.39 -1.71
N ALA A 296 13.71 -19.50 -2.46
CA ALA A 296 14.71 -19.84 -3.47
C ALA A 296 15.94 -20.54 -2.85
N GLU A 297 16.45 -20.05 -1.70
CA GLU A 297 17.55 -20.66 -0.95
C GLU A 297 17.27 -22.12 -0.54
N ARG A 298 15.98 -22.48 -0.39
CA ARG A 298 15.52 -23.84 -0.06
C ARG A 298 15.01 -24.62 -1.26
N SER A 299 15.11 -24.06 -2.46
CA SER A 299 14.60 -24.67 -3.68
C SER A 299 13.08 -24.96 -3.62
N ILE A 300 12.32 -24.15 -2.87
CA ILE A 300 10.87 -24.26 -2.79
C ILE A 300 10.26 -23.48 -3.96
N PRO A 301 9.49 -24.17 -4.83
CA PRO A 301 8.85 -23.52 -5.96
C PRO A 301 7.72 -22.58 -5.50
N TYR A 302 7.61 -21.39 -6.11
CA TYR A 302 6.58 -20.42 -5.75
C TYR A 302 6.02 -19.65 -6.95
N LEU A 303 4.79 -19.16 -6.80
CA LEU A 303 4.05 -18.32 -7.76
C LEU A 303 3.63 -17.01 -7.08
N VAL A 304 3.97 -15.87 -7.65
CA VAL A 304 3.48 -14.56 -7.16
C VAL A 304 2.17 -14.23 -7.86
N LYS A 305 1.11 -14.02 -7.08
CA LYS A 305 -0.23 -13.73 -7.60
C LYS A 305 -0.58 -12.26 -7.41
N GLY A 306 -1.06 -11.61 -8.48
CA GLY A 306 -1.51 -10.22 -8.44
C GLY A 306 -0.40 -9.18 -8.61
N SER A 307 0.86 -9.60 -8.74
CA SER A 307 1.99 -8.70 -9.05
C SER A 307 3.09 -9.46 -9.81
N GLU A 308 4.02 -8.71 -10.41
CA GLU A 308 5.26 -9.29 -10.94
C GLU A 308 6.16 -9.76 -9.77
N ARG A 309 6.99 -10.78 -10.01
CA ARG A 309 8.03 -11.18 -9.06
C ARG A 309 8.91 -9.97 -8.74
N PHE A 310 9.47 -9.94 -7.53
CA PHE A 310 10.20 -8.75 -7.06
C PHE A 310 11.30 -8.31 -8.03
N TYR A 311 12.14 -9.23 -8.47
CA TYR A 311 13.26 -8.92 -9.37
C TYR A 311 12.83 -8.67 -10.83
N ASP A 312 11.61 -9.04 -11.22
CA ASP A 312 11.04 -8.75 -12.55
C ASP A 312 10.40 -7.36 -12.64
N ARG A 313 10.13 -6.72 -11.51
CA ARG A 313 9.55 -5.37 -11.47
C ARG A 313 10.44 -4.37 -12.19
N GLY A 314 9.83 -3.53 -13.00
CA GLY A 314 10.53 -2.62 -13.89
C GLY A 314 11.51 -1.68 -13.18
N GLU A 315 11.16 -1.12 -12.01
CA GLU A 315 12.02 -0.27 -11.19
C GLU A 315 13.18 -1.04 -10.57
N VAL A 316 12.96 -2.29 -10.15
CA VAL A 316 13.99 -3.16 -9.59
C VAL A 316 14.99 -3.52 -10.66
N ARG A 317 14.55 -4.01 -11.82
CA ARG A 317 15.42 -4.35 -12.96
C ARG A 317 16.28 -3.18 -13.38
N ARG A 318 15.67 -1.99 -13.58
CA ARG A 318 16.45 -0.79 -13.96
C ARG A 318 17.50 -0.42 -12.91
N SER A 319 17.20 -0.58 -11.62
CA SER A 319 18.14 -0.31 -10.55
C SER A 319 19.31 -1.30 -10.56
N LEU A 320 19.03 -2.59 -10.79
CA LEU A 320 20.07 -3.63 -10.88
C LEU A 320 20.91 -3.52 -12.15
N ASP A 321 20.30 -3.17 -13.29
CA ASP A 321 21.03 -2.88 -14.54
C ASP A 321 21.96 -1.66 -14.38
N ALA A 322 21.53 -0.64 -13.65
CA ALA A 322 22.35 0.51 -13.33
C ALA A 322 23.48 0.16 -12.35
N LEU A 323 23.20 -0.69 -11.35
CA LEU A 323 24.18 -1.22 -10.42
C LEU A 323 25.28 -2.00 -11.15
N ALA A 324 24.91 -2.91 -12.06
CA ALA A 324 25.85 -3.71 -12.83
C ALA A 324 26.78 -2.82 -13.68
N ARG A 325 26.24 -1.78 -14.31
CA ARG A 325 27.05 -0.81 -15.08
C ARG A 325 28.01 -0.03 -14.18
N LEU A 326 27.51 0.53 -13.08
CA LEU A 326 28.32 1.31 -12.16
C LEU A 326 29.41 0.45 -11.48
N ALA A 327 29.11 -0.81 -11.17
CA ALA A 327 30.09 -1.76 -10.62
C ALA A 327 31.22 -2.09 -11.60
N ALA A 328 30.95 -2.08 -12.90
CA ALA A 328 32.00 -2.24 -13.93
C ALA A 328 32.87 -0.98 -14.05
N ASP A 329 32.28 0.21 -13.89
CA ASP A 329 33.02 1.48 -14.01
C ASP A 329 33.76 1.85 -12.71
N GLU A 330 33.16 1.58 -11.55
CA GLU A 330 33.67 1.95 -10.22
C GLU A 330 33.62 0.75 -9.23
N PRO A 331 34.31 -0.37 -9.47
CA PRO A 331 34.17 -1.61 -8.69
C PRO A 331 34.45 -1.46 -7.19
N GLY A 332 35.39 -0.56 -6.82
CA GLY A 332 35.77 -0.26 -5.44
C GLY A 332 34.93 0.80 -4.73
N ALA A 333 33.89 1.34 -5.36
CA ALA A 333 33.02 2.34 -4.73
C ALA A 333 32.30 1.78 -3.50
N ASP A 334 31.98 2.68 -2.54
CA ASP A 334 31.17 2.32 -1.36
C ASP A 334 29.78 1.82 -1.83
N PRO A 335 29.42 0.56 -1.55
CA PRO A 335 28.25 -0.08 -2.14
C PRO A 335 26.96 0.59 -1.75
N LEU A 336 26.81 1.02 -0.48
CA LEU A 336 25.57 1.63 0.00
C LEU A 336 25.37 3.01 -0.60
N ARG A 337 26.40 3.86 -0.59
CA ARG A 337 26.30 5.21 -1.16
C ARG A 337 26.07 5.21 -2.66
N ALA A 338 26.77 4.32 -3.37
CA ALA A 338 26.64 4.23 -4.82
C ALA A 338 25.23 3.74 -5.19
N PHE A 339 24.72 2.75 -4.48
CA PHE A 339 23.39 2.22 -4.77
C PHE A 339 22.28 3.19 -4.36
N ASP A 340 22.40 3.93 -3.26
CA ASP A 340 21.44 4.98 -2.88
C ASP A 340 21.30 6.05 -3.96
N ARG A 341 22.40 6.43 -4.65
CA ARG A 341 22.35 7.34 -5.81
C ARG A 341 21.53 6.76 -6.97
N ILE A 342 21.69 5.46 -7.23
CA ILE A 342 20.93 4.75 -8.27
C ILE A 342 19.44 4.73 -7.90
N LEU A 343 19.11 4.38 -6.66
CA LEU A 343 17.73 4.33 -6.19
C LEU A 343 17.07 5.72 -6.23
N ALA A 344 17.80 6.76 -5.83
CA ALA A 344 17.32 8.14 -5.89
C ALA A 344 17.02 8.57 -7.33
N ALA A 345 17.85 8.19 -8.30
CA ALA A 345 17.61 8.43 -9.73
C ALA A 345 16.37 7.69 -10.26
N GLN A 346 15.93 6.61 -9.60
CA GLN A 346 14.69 5.88 -9.89
C GLN A 346 13.48 6.44 -9.12
N GLY A 347 13.63 7.50 -8.34
CA GLY A 347 12.55 8.15 -7.59
C GLY A 347 12.44 7.72 -6.12
N TRP A 348 13.42 7.00 -5.58
CA TRP A 348 13.49 6.71 -4.15
C TRP A 348 13.89 7.95 -3.34
N SER A 349 13.31 8.08 -2.18
CA SER A 349 13.64 9.11 -1.18
C SER A 349 13.55 8.52 0.22
N ALA A 350 14.25 9.13 1.18
CA ALA A 350 14.21 8.69 2.58
C ALA A 350 12.83 8.92 3.26
N ILE A 351 11.96 9.69 2.64
CA ILE A 351 10.59 9.94 3.08
C ILE A 351 9.66 9.30 2.06
N ALA A 352 8.77 8.45 2.55
CA ALA A 352 7.75 7.84 1.72
C ALA A 352 6.81 8.89 1.11
N PRO A 353 6.36 8.72 -0.15
CA PRO A 353 5.32 9.56 -0.72
C PRO A 353 3.99 9.36 0.03
N ASP A 354 3.19 10.42 0.08
CA ASP A 354 1.84 10.36 0.63
C ASP A 354 0.89 9.56 -0.29
N GLY A 355 -0.16 8.97 0.31
CA GLY A 355 -1.18 8.22 -0.40
C GLY A 355 -0.82 6.74 -0.61
N GLU A 356 -1.81 5.99 -1.09
CA GLU A 356 -1.69 4.60 -1.53
C GLU A 356 -1.74 4.56 -3.07
N GLY A 357 -1.07 3.61 -3.71
CA GLY A 357 -1.10 3.44 -5.16
C GLY A 357 0.25 3.05 -5.74
N ASP A 358 0.37 3.08 -7.07
CA ASP A 358 1.57 2.60 -7.77
C ASP A 358 2.82 3.45 -7.49
N VAL A 359 2.68 4.76 -7.24
CA VAL A 359 3.80 5.62 -6.83
C VAL A 359 4.35 5.14 -5.49
N ARG A 360 3.46 4.84 -4.54
CA ARG A 360 3.82 4.29 -3.24
C ARG A 360 4.42 2.89 -3.36
N GLN A 361 3.81 2.00 -4.13
CA GLN A 361 4.31 0.63 -4.36
C GLN A 361 5.70 0.63 -5.00
N ARG A 362 5.94 1.51 -5.98
CA ARG A 362 7.25 1.70 -6.58
C ARG A 362 8.28 2.16 -5.55
N TRP A 363 7.93 3.15 -4.73
CA TRP A 363 8.80 3.60 -3.65
C TRP A 363 9.11 2.47 -2.68
N GLU A 364 8.11 1.65 -2.31
CA GLU A 364 8.27 0.48 -1.42
C GLU A 364 9.20 -0.58 -2.04
N SER A 365 9.11 -0.83 -3.34
CA SER A 365 10.03 -1.73 -4.05
C SER A 365 11.48 -1.23 -3.98
N LEU A 366 11.69 0.07 -4.17
CA LEU A 366 13.02 0.70 -4.08
C LEU A 366 13.52 0.75 -2.62
N GLN A 367 12.62 0.97 -1.65
CA GLN A 367 12.95 0.88 -0.22
C GLN A 367 13.37 -0.54 0.17
N ALA A 368 12.67 -1.57 -0.33
CA ALA A 368 13.06 -2.96 -0.11
C ALA A 368 14.45 -3.28 -0.68
N LEU A 369 14.79 -2.74 -1.86
CA LEU A 369 16.16 -2.86 -2.41
C LEU A 369 17.19 -2.17 -1.52
N HIS A 370 16.89 -0.99 -0.99
CA HIS A 370 17.74 -0.29 -0.03
C HIS A 370 17.98 -1.14 1.23
N ASP A 371 16.91 -1.66 1.82
CA ASP A 371 16.97 -2.46 3.05
C ASP A 371 17.74 -3.77 2.83
N LEU A 372 17.55 -4.44 1.69
CA LEU A 372 18.33 -5.60 1.26
C LEU A 372 19.81 -5.26 1.11
N THR A 373 20.14 -4.08 0.57
CA THR A 373 21.53 -3.62 0.41
C THR A 373 22.17 -3.38 1.77
N VAL A 374 21.46 -2.74 2.70
CA VAL A 374 21.94 -2.54 4.07
C VAL A 374 22.26 -3.89 4.72
N SER A 375 21.36 -4.86 4.62
CA SER A 375 21.59 -6.22 5.16
C SER A 375 22.83 -6.88 4.56
N VAL A 376 22.98 -6.84 3.22
CA VAL A 376 24.12 -7.47 2.52
C VAL A 376 25.45 -6.78 2.88
N VAL A 377 25.43 -5.47 3.09
CA VAL A 377 26.63 -4.71 3.53
C VAL A 377 26.98 -5.03 4.99
N ASP A 378 25.98 -5.16 5.86
CA ASP A 378 26.19 -5.56 7.25
C ASP A 378 26.73 -6.99 7.35
N ASP A 379 26.34 -7.89 6.46
CA ASP A 379 26.83 -9.27 6.34
C ASP A 379 28.27 -9.37 5.78
N GLY A 380 28.88 -8.24 5.41
CA GLY A 380 30.32 -8.18 5.08
C GLY A 380 30.67 -7.76 3.66
N THR A 381 29.69 -7.48 2.78
CA THR A 381 29.94 -6.93 1.43
C THR A 381 30.59 -5.54 1.54
N ARG A 382 31.74 -5.34 0.88
CA ARG A 382 32.55 -4.11 0.99
C ARG A 382 32.67 -3.33 -0.30
N THR A 383 32.42 -3.96 -1.45
CA THR A 383 32.55 -3.35 -2.77
C THR A 383 31.26 -3.37 -3.56
N LEU A 384 31.17 -2.47 -4.54
CA LEU A 384 30.02 -2.39 -5.43
C LEU A 384 29.92 -3.62 -6.35
N GLU A 385 31.09 -4.18 -6.74
CA GLU A 385 31.15 -5.42 -7.53
C GLU A 385 30.59 -6.62 -6.76
N GLU A 386 30.95 -6.77 -5.48
CA GLU A 386 30.40 -7.82 -4.60
C GLU A 386 28.88 -7.68 -4.46
N LEU A 387 28.38 -6.45 -4.27
CA LEU A 387 26.95 -6.16 -4.19
C LEU A 387 26.22 -6.56 -5.48
N ALA A 388 26.74 -6.18 -6.64
CA ALA A 388 26.20 -6.54 -7.94
C ALA A 388 26.16 -8.06 -8.14
N ALA A 389 27.22 -8.77 -7.74
CA ALA A 389 27.29 -10.22 -7.82
C ALA A 389 26.25 -10.91 -6.91
N VAL A 390 25.99 -10.36 -5.70
CA VAL A 390 24.96 -10.88 -4.79
C VAL A 390 23.58 -10.73 -5.41
N PHE A 391 23.22 -9.55 -5.91
CA PHE A 391 21.92 -9.32 -6.52
C PHE A 391 21.72 -10.10 -7.83
N SER A 392 22.75 -10.24 -8.66
CA SER A 392 22.70 -11.05 -9.88
C SER A 392 22.41 -12.53 -9.56
N ARG A 393 23.04 -13.09 -8.53
CA ARG A 393 22.76 -14.47 -8.07
C ARG A 393 21.32 -14.60 -7.54
N ARG A 394 20.83 -13.64 -6.75
CA ARG A 394 19.46 -13.66 -6.23
C ARG A 394 18.43 -13.58 -7.35
N ALA A 395 18.63 -12.74 -8.34
CA ALA A 395 17.75 -12.64 -9.51
C ALA A 395 17.75 -13.93 -10.36
N ALA A 396 18.93 -14.54 -10.59
CA ALA A 396 19.07 -15.77 -11.39
C ALA A 396 18.39 -16.99 -10.76
N THR A 397 18.33 -17.08 -9.42
CA THR A 397 17.70 -18.21 -8.72
C THR A 397 16.18 -18.24 -8.88
N GLN A 398 15.56 -17.18 -9.38
CA GLN A 398 14.10 -17.02 -9.48
C GLN A 398 13.53 -17.34 -10.89
N GLU A 399 14.33 -17.72 -11.86
CA GLU A 399 13.92 -17.84 -13.28
C GLU A 399 13.19 -19.14 -13.67
N ALA A 400 13.02 -20.12 -12.79
CA ALA A 400 12.37 -21.40 -13.18
C ALA A 400 10.84 -21.23 -13.34
N PRO A 401 10.24 -21.60 -14.49
CA PRO A 401 8.79 -21.67 -14.63
C PRO A 401 8.26 -22.83 -13.78
N VAL A 402 7.27 -22.57 -12.92
CA VAL A 402 6.75 -23.53 -11.95
C VAL A 402 5.32 -23.91 -12.31
N GLY A 403 5.09 -25.21 -12.57
CA GLY A 403 3.75 -25.76 -12.77
C GLY A 403 2.97 -25.97 -11.46
N ASP A 404 3.67 -26.22 -10.35
CA ASP A 404 3.13 -26.38 -8.99
C ASP A 404 4.03 -25.62 -8.02
N GLY A 405 3.47 -24.73 -7.21
CA GLY A 405 4.26 -23.91 -6.32
C GLY A 405 3.44 -23.21 -5.23
N VAL A 406 4.15 -22.80 -4.16
CA VAL A 406 3.58 -22.02 -3.07
C VAL A 406 3.08 -20.68 -3.61
N THR A 407 1.85 -20.31 -3.27
CA THR A 407 1.30 -19.02 -3.68
C THR A 407 1.79 -17.90 -2.76
N LEU A 408 2.46 -16.90 -3.32
CA LEU A 408 2.76 -15.62 -2.66
C LEU A 408 1.74 -14.58 -3.12
N ALA A 409 1.00 -13.97 -2.20
CA ALA A 409 -0.03 -12.99 -2.55
C ALA A 409 -0.18 -11.93 -1.45
N THR A 410 -0.65 -10.74 -1.83
CA THR A 410 -1.13 -9.79 -0.82
C THR A 410 -2.44 -10.28 -0.21
N LEU A 411 -2.75 -9.85 1.01
CA LEU A 411 -4.03 -10.12 1.66
C LEU A 411 -5.21 -9.73 0.76
N HIS A 412 -5.12 -8.61 0.03
CA HIS A 412 -6.15 -8.19 -0.93
C HIS A 412 -6.31 -9.16 -2.10
N ALA A 413 -5.20 -9.59 -2.70
CA ALA A 413 -5.21 -10.51 -3.84
C ALA A 413 -5.64 -11.94 -3.46
N SER A 414 -5.70 -12.25 -2.17
CA SER A 414 -6.16 -13.56 -1.66
C SER A 414 -7.68 -13.70 -1.58
N LYS A 415 -8.44 -12.59 -1.71
CA LYS A 415 -9.91 -12.65 -1.69
C LYS A 415 -10.43 -13.59 -2.77
N GLY A 416 -11.41 -14.42 -2.41
CA GLY A 416 -11.97 -15.44 -3.30
C GLY A 416 -11.13 -16.72 -3.44
N LEU A 417 -9.94 -16.79 -2.84
CA LEU A 417 -9.07 -17.96 -2.87
C LEU A 417 -9.07 -18.69 -1.52
N GLU A 418 -8.51 -19.90 -1.48
CA GLU A 418 -8.38 -20.70 -0.26
C GLU A 418 -7.32 -21.80 -0.44
N TRP A 419 -6.64 -22.13 0.66
CA TRP A 419 -5.57 -23.15 0.68
C TRP A 419 -5.66 -23.97 1.96
N ASP A 420 -5.10 -25.19 1.93
CA ASP A 420 -5.03 -26.03 3.14
C ASP A 420 -4.13 -25.42 4.21
N VAL A 421 -3.04 -24.79 3.77
CA VAL A 421 -1.98 -24.23 4.63
C VAL A 421 -1.75 -22.77 4.27
N VAL A 422 -1.86 -21.88 5.23
CA VAL A 422 -1.64 -20.44 5.04
C VAL A 422 -0.66 -19.90 6.08
N ALA A 423 0.35 -19.18 5.62
CA ALA A 423 1.20 -18.33 6.46
C ALA A 423 0.80 -16.86 6.26
N LEU A 424 0.45 -16.18 7.34
CA LEU A 424 0.30 -14.73 7.39
C LEU A 424 1.63 -14.13 7.82
N TYR A 425 2.32 -13.47 6.90
CA TYR A 425 3.68 -12.97 7.06
C TYR A 425 3.72 -11.47 7.34
N GLY A 426 4.52 -11.07 8.32
CA GLY A 426 4.73 -9.65 8.64
C GLY A 426 3.53 -9.00 9.31
N ILE A 427 2.78 -9.73 10.15
CA ILE A 427 1.56 -9.24 10.81
C ILE A 427 1.90 -8.47 12.08
N ASN A 428 2.64 -7.38 11.92
CA ASN A 428 2.95 -6.46 13.00
C ASN A 428 2.09 -5.19 12.98
N ASP A 429 2.10 -4.44 14.09
CA ASP A 429 1.20 -3.30 14.36
C ASP A 429 1.53 -2.03 13.54
N THR A 430 2.38 -2.12 12.53
CA THR A 430 2.66 -1.05 11.56
C THR A 430 2.36 -1.48 10.14
N MET A 431 2.04 -2.77 9.98
CA MET A 431 1.71 -3.38 8.71
C MET A 431 0.23 -3.77 8.64
N VAL A 432 -0.34 -4.26 9.76
CA VAL A 432 -1.77 -4.59 9.90
C VAL A 432 -2.23 -4.15 11.30
N PRO A 433 -2.94 -3.01 11.43
CA PRO A 433 -3.32 -2.08 10.37
C PRO A 433 -2.12 -1.43 9.71
N PHE A 434 -2.28 -1.06 8.43
CA PHE A 434 -1.25 -0.32 7.73
C PHE A 434 -1.06 1.05 8.38
N ILE A 435 0.19 1.51 8.46
CA ILE A 435 0.56 2.73 9.21
C ILE A 435 -0.18 4.00 8.74
N MET A 436 -0.70 4.00 7.52
CA MET A 436 -1.46 5.11 6.95
C MET A 436 -2.95 5.07 7.32
N ALA A 437 -3.46 3.94 7.82
CA ALA A 437 -4.85 3.80 8.24
C ALA A 437 -5.04 4.46 9.61
N GLU A 438 -5.50 5.71 9.62
CA GLU A 438 -5.69 6.51 10.83
C GLU A 438 -7.18 6.69 11.17
N ALA A 439 -8.04 6.80 10.15
CA ALA A 439 -9.47 6.96 10.35
C ALA A 439 -10.11 5.64 10.83
N PRO A 440 -11.16 5.70 11.69
CA PRO A 440 -11.86 4.49 12.18
C PRO A 440 -12.35 3.57 11.05
N ALA A 441 -12.84 4.11 9.95
CA ALA A 441 -13.29 3.36 8.79
C ALA A 441 -12.12 2.61 8.09
N GLU A 442 -10.96 3.25 8.00
CA GLU A 442 -9.74 2.64 7.44
C GLU A 442 -9.22 1.52 8.35
N VAL A 443 -9.16 1.76 9.66
CA VAL A 443 -8.78 0.74 10.64
C VAL A 443 -9.74 -0.45 10.61
N ALA A 444 -11.05 -0.21 10.50
CA ALA A 444 -12.06 -1.26 10.34
C ALA A 444 -11.87 -2.04 9.02
N SER A 445 -11.46 -1.37 7.94
CA SER A 445 -11.13 -2.03 6.67
C SER A 445 -9.90 -2.94 6.80
N GLU A 446 -8.84 -2.48 7.47
CA GLU A 446 -7.64 -3.29 7.76
C GLU A 446 -7.95 -4.51 8.65
N ARG A 447 -8.89 -4.36 9.59
CA ARG A 447 -9.38 -5.47 10.42
C ARG A 447 -10.08 -6.53 9.57
N ARG A 448 -10.99 -6.10 8.67
CA ARG A 448 -11.63 -7.00 7.69
C ARG A 448 -10.61 -7.67 6.77
N LEU A 449 -9.58 -6.95 6.37
CA LEU A 449 -8.51 -7.49 5.54
C LEU A 449 -7.75 -8.63 6.25
N LEU A 450 -7.43 -8.47 7.53
CA LEU A 450 -6.82 -9.55 8.33
C LEU A 450 -7.79 -10.73 8.47
N HIS A 451 -9.08 -10.47 8.74
CA HIS A 451 -10.11 -11.51 8.78
C HIS A 451 -10.18 -12.30 7.47
N VAL A 452 -10.15 -11.61 6.32
CA VAL A 452 -10.06 -12.26 5.01
C VAL A 452 -8.84 -13.16 4.94
N GLY A 453 -7.65 -12.69 5.34
CA GLY A 453 -6.44 -13.50 5.34
C GLY A 453 -6.54 -14.76 6.19
N VAL A 454 -7.07 -14.65 7.42
CA VAL A 454 -7.30 -15.79 8.33
C VAL A 454 -8.24 -16.81 7.71
N THR A 455 -9.34 -16.35 7.11
CA THR A 455 -10.36 -17.23 6.49
C THR A 455 -9.94 -17.85 5.16
N ARG A 456 -8.72 -17.58 4.67
CA ARG A 456 -8.16 -18.29 3.51
C ARG A 456 -7.62 -19.66 3.86
N ALA A 457 -7.30 -19.92 5.14
CA ALA A 457 -6.81 -21.21 5.61
C ALA A 457 -7.96 -22.19 5.82
N ARG A 458 -7.77 -23.41 5.32
CA ARG A 458 -8.69 -24.53 5.58
C ARG A 458 -8.28 -25.32 6.81
N ARG A 459 -6.97 -25.59 7.01
CA ARG A 459 -6.47 -26.53 8.02
C ARG A 459 -5.38 -25.96 8.95
N ASP A 460 -4.31 -25.43 8.36
CA ASP A 460 -3.13 -24.98 9.11
C ASP A 460 -2.95 -23.48 8.91
N LEU A 461 -2.78 -22.76 9.99
CA LEU A 461 -2.54 -21.32 9.99
C LEU A 461 -1.32 -20.97 10.81
N TRP A 462 -0.38 -20.25 10.19
CA TRP A 462 0.78 -19.64 10.82
C TRP A 462 0.69 -18.13 10.74
N VAL A 463 0.96 -17.46 11.83
CA VAL A 463 1.01 -15.98 11.90
C VAL A 463 2.38 -15.59 12.42
N SER A 464 3.14 -14.83 11.65
CA SER A 464 4.45 -14.36 12.05
C SER A 464 4.55 -12.83 12.03
N TYR A 465 5.51 -12.33 12.81
CA TYR A 465 5.87 -10.94 12.84
C TYR A 465 7.32 -10.76 13.29
N SER A 466 7.97 -9.69 12.82
CA SER A 466 9.32 -9.32 13.21
C SER A 466 9.35 -8.06 14.08
N TRP A 467 10.35 -7.97 14.99
CA TRP A 467 10.55 -6.80 15.84
C TRP A 467 11.29 -5.66 15.11
N SER A 468 12.05 -5.99 14.07
CA SER A 468 12.77 -5.00 13.26
C SER A 468 12.63 -5.32 11.78
N GLY A 469 12.49 -4.29 10.95
CA GLY A 469 12.49 -4.38 9.50
C GLY A 469 13.38 -3.28 8.93
N GLY A 470 14.48 -3.66 8.27
CA GLY A 470 15.51 -2.70 7.89
C GLY A 470 16.03 -1.94 9.12
N ASN A 471 16.09 -0.62 9.05
CA ASN A 471 16.54 0.23 10.17
C ASN A 471 15.43 0.68 11.12
N ARG A 472 14.24 0.06 11.10
CA ARG A 472 13.06 0.49 11.87
C ARG A 472 12.64 -0.52 12.92
N ASP A 473 12.45 -0.07 14.15
CA ASP A 473 11.79 -0.85 15.21
C ASP A 473 10.28 -0.95 14.92
N ARG A 474 9.73 -2.16 14.89
CA ARG A 474 8.30 -2.44 14.77
C ARG A 474 7.65 -2.64 16.13
N GLN A 475 6.34 -2.47 16.23
CA GLN A 475 5.61 -2.46 17.50
C GLN A 475 5.10 -3.85 17.96
N GLY A 476 5.71 -4.95 17.51
CA GLY A 476 5.27 -6.30 17.85
C GLY A 476 4.06 -6.75 17.03
N ILE A 477 3.35 -7.77 17.51
CA ILE A 477 2.18 -8.33 16.82
C ILE A 477 1.08 -7.28 16.62
N SER A 478 0.34 -7.41 15.51
CA SER A 478 -0.84 -6.59 15.19
C SER A 478 -1.76 -6.41 16.41
N ARG A 479 -2.25 -5.19 16.63
CA ARG A 479 -3.22 -4.87 17.70
C ARG A 479 -4.50 -5.70 17.60
N PHE A 480 -4.86 -6.17 16.41
CA PHE A 480 -6.03 -7.00 16.18
C PHE A 480 -5.90 -8.42 16.75
N LEU A 481 -4.66 -8.88 16.96
CA LEU A 481 -4.35 -10.20 17.52
C LEU A 481 -3.85 -10.14 18.97
N ARG A 482 -3.47 -8.96 19.47
CA ARG A 482 -2.83 -8.81 20.78
C ARG A 482 -3.75 -9.23 21.92
N GLY A 483 -3.27 -10.18 22.74
CA GLY A 483 -3.99 -10.71 23.91
C GLY A 483 -4.94 -11.86 23.57
N LEU A 484 -5.00 -12.33 22.32
CA LEU A 484 -5.71 -13.56 21.96
C LEU A 484 -4.93 -14.80 22.45
N PRO A 485 -5.61 -15.94 22.67
CA PRO A 485 -4.96 -17.19 23.07
C PRO A 485 -3.81 -17.56 22.13
N GLY A 486 -2.69 -17.97 22.66
CA GLY A 486 -1.51 -18.37 21.88
C GLY A 486 -0.61 -17.23 21.39
N THR A 487 -1.08 -15.97 21.39
CA THR A 487 -0.26 -14.82 20.92
C THR A 487 0.87 -14.44 21.88
N GLY A 488 0.83 -14.93 23.12
CA GLY A 488 1.75 -14.58 24.20
C GLY A 488 1.74 -13.08 24.52
N GLU A 489 1.73 -12.70 25.77
CA GLU A 489 2.14 -11.34 26.17
C GLU A 489 3.67 -11.24 26.08
N THR A 490 4.25 -11.40 24.91
CA THR A 490 5.67 -11.09 24.73
C THR A 490 5.83 -9.58 24.62
N THR A 491 5.72 -8.91 25.77
CA THR A 491 6.31 -7.59 25.99
C THR A 491 7.85 -7.65 25.92
N ASP A 492 8.39 -8.84 25.84
CA ASP A 492 9.83 -9.06 25.79
C ASP A 492 10.33 -9.01 24.35
N LYS A 493 10.71 -7.78 23.93
CA LYS A 493 11.77 -7.65 22.94
C LYS A 493 12.92 -8.58 23.36
N PRO A 494 13.48 -9.41 22.45
CA PRO A 494 14.71 -10.14 22.78
C PRO A 494 15.71 -9.14 23.38
N PRO A 495 16.46 -9.52 24.42
CA PRO A 495 17.27 -8.57 25.15
C PRO A 495 18.31 -7.93 24.24
N ARG A 496 17.97 -6.78 23.69
CA ARG A 496 19.00 -5.88 23.16
C ARG A 496 19.80 -5.42 24.36
N HIS A 497 21.11 -5.43 24.27
CA HIS A 497 22.01 -4.76 25.20
C HIS A 497 21.60 -3.29 25.33
N ARG A 498 20.70 -3.02 26.27
CA ARG A 498 20.03 -1.74 26.46
C ARG A 498 21.00 -0.82 27.19
N ARG A 499 21.67 0.08 26.45
CA ARG A 499 22.07 1.33 27.06
C ARG A 499 20.81 2.06 27.50
N LYS A 500 20.57 2.09 28.83
CA LYS A 500 19.44 2.79 29.46
C LYS A 500 19.44 4.26 29.04
N ARG A 501 18.59 4.64 28.09
CA ARG A 501 18.17 6.04 27.92
C ARG A 501 16.93 6.24 28.78
N ARG A 502 17.06 7.04 29.83
CA ARG A 502 15.92 7.62 30.57
C ARG A 502 15.06 8.35 29.53
N ALA A 503 13.76 8.07 29.50
CA ALA A 503 12.79 8.84 28.75
C ALA A 503 12.68 10.23 29.39
N THR A 504 13.44 11.18 28.90
CA THR A 504 13.22 12.60 29.18
C THR A 504 12.06 13.06 28.30
N ILE A 505 11.01 13.56 28.94
CA ILE A 505 9.94 14.28 28.22
C ILE A 505 10.62 15.46 27.54
N THR A 506 10.70 15.43 26.20
CA THR A 506 11.28 16.53 25.43
C THR A 506 10.27 17.65 25.41
N VAL A 507 10.63 18.80 25.94
CA VAL A 507 9.81 20.01 25.93
C VAL A 507 10.28 20.97 24.83
N CYS A 508 9.37 21.74 24.31
CA CYS A 508 9.64 22.77 23.31
C CYS A 508 10.59 23.83 23.87
N SER A 509 11.69 24.11 23.17
CA SER A 509 12.68 25.11 23.55
C SER A 509 12.14 26.54 23.57
N VAL A 510 11.03 26.79 22.86
CA VAL A 510 10.42 28.13 22.72
C VAL A 510 9.29 28.33 23.72
N CYS A 511 8.34 27.38 23.85
CA CYS A 511 7.14 27.56 24.68
C CYS A 511 7.08 26.68 25.93
N GLY A 512 8.07 25.81 26.17
CA GLY A 512 8.16 24.91 27.34
C GLY A 512 7.14 23.78 27.40
N LYS A 513 6.22 23.67 26.44
CA LYS A 513 5.21 22.59 26.39
C LYS A 513 5.81 21.29 25.85
N ALA A 514 5.24 20.14 26.25
CA ALA A 514 5.69 18.82 25.79
C ALA A 514 5.57 18.67 24.26
N LEU A 515 6.62 18.14 23.62
CA LEU A 515 6.65 17.85 22.18
C LEU A 515 6.04 16.46 21.96
N THR A 516 4.78 16.42 21.55
CA THR A 516 4.03 15.16 21.32
C THR A 516 4.25 14.60 19.93
N ALA A 517 4.35 15.43 18.91
CA ALA A 517 4.60 15.01 17.53
C ALA A 517 6.07 14.58 17.30
N ALA A 518 6.29 13.52 16.55
CA ALA A 518 7.63 13.03 16.23
C ALA A 518 8.48 14.08 15.49
N ARG A 519 7.86 14.90 14.65
CA ARG A 519 8.47 16.02 13.92
C ARG A 519 8.93 17.12 14.86
N ASP A 520 8.09 17.54 15.81
CA ASP A 520 8.39 18.58 16.79
C ASP A 520 9.50 18.12 17.75
N ARG A 521 9.48 16.85 18.17
CA ARG A 521 10.57 16.25 18.96
C ARG A 521 11.91 16.26 18.22
N LYS A 522 11.88 16.10 16.89
CA LYS A 522 13.08 16.12 16.05
C LYS A 522 13.62 17.53 15.85
N LEU A 523 12.73 18.53 15.81
CA LEU A 523 13.07 19.94 15.70
C LEU A 523 13.47 20.55 17.07
N GLY A 524 12.98 19.99 18.17
CA GLY A 524 13.16 20.54 19.51
C GLY A 524 12.17 21.65 19.87
N HIS A 525 11.27 22.02 18.96
CA HIS A 525 10.22 23.03 19.15
C HIS A 525 9.00 22.71 18.27
N HIS A 526 7.83 23.27 18.58
CA HIS A 526 6.65 23.15 17.74
C HIS A 526 6.82 23.98 16.46
N LEU A 527 6.33 23.47 15.34
CA LEU A 527 6.32 24.18 14.05
C LEU A 527 5.63 25.56 14.11
N ALA A 528 4.65 25.71 15.00
CA ALA A 528 3.92 26.95 15.21
C ALA A 528 4.65 27.95 16.13
N CYS A 529 5.80 27.55 16.72
CA CYS A 529 6.59 28.46 17.56
C CYS A 529 7.57 29.23 16.68
N GLU A 530 7.50 30.55 16.68
CA GLU A 530 8.49 31.41 16.02
C GLU A 530 9.85 31.25 16.71
N VAL A 531 10.79 30.66 16.02
CA VAL A 531 12.20 30.58 16.44
C VAL A 531 12.89 31.78 15.85
N GLY A 532 13.55 32.59 16.68
CA GLY A 532 14.29 33.78 16.25
C GLY A 532 15.57 33.43 15.48
N VAL A 533 15.42 32.70 14.38
CA VAL A 533 16.54 32.33 13.50
C VAL A 533 16.71 33.44 12.47
N ASP A 534 17.94 33.89 12.31
CA ASP A 534 18.31 34.91 11.33
C ASP A 534 18.02 34.40 9.89
N PRO A 535 17.07 35.00 9.14
CA PRO A 535 16.69 34.55 7.81
C PRO A 535 17.87 34.60 6.81
N VAL A 536 18.77 35.57 6.98
CA VAL A 536 19.93 35.75 6.12
C VAL A 536 20.93 34.58 6.31
N LEU A 537 21.09 34.15 7.55
CA LEU A 537 21.94 32.98 7.85
C LEU A 537 21.37 31.69 7.28
N VAL A 538 20.05 31.50 7.36
CA VAL A 538 19.38 30.33 6.77
C VAL A 538 19.57 30.30 5.26
N GLU A 539 19.45 31.44 4.59
CA GLU A 539 19.62 31.51 3.14
C GLU A 539 21.09 31.24 2.73
N ARG A 540 22.06 31.74 3.49
CA ARG A 540 23.48 31.41 3.29
C ARG A 540 23.77 29.91 3.44
N LEU A 541 23.16 29.27 4.44
CA LEU A 541 23.28 27.82 4.65
C LEU A 541 22.62 27.01 3.52
N ARG A 542 21.48 27.49 2.99
CA ARG A 542 20.81 26.89 1.84
C ARG A 542 21.66 26.99 0.57
N GLN A 543 22.24 28.16 0.33
CA GLN A 543 23.12 28.38 -0.79
C GLN A 543 24.35 27.48 -0.70
N TRP A 544 25.04 27.44 0.45
CA TRP A 544 26.15 26.52 0.68
C TRP A 544 25.74 25.06 0.43
N ARG A 545 24.59 24.65 0.93
CA ARG A 545 24.10 23.28 0.70
C ARG A 545 23.88 22.98 -0.79
N SER A 546 23.34 23.93 -1.54
CA SER A 546 23.10 23.77 -2.98
C SER A 546 24.41 23.67 -3.75
N GLU A 547 25.37 24.53 -3.46
CA GLU A 547 26.71 24.52 -4.06
C GLU A 547 27.44 23.19 -3.73
N ARG A 548 27.33 22.72 -2.49
CA ARG A 548 27.92 21.46 -2.07
C ARG A 548 27.23 20.25 -2.71
N ALA A 549 25.92 20.28 -2.84
CA ALA A 549 25.13 19.26 -3.50
C ALA A 549 25.49 19.13 -4.99
N GLU A 550 25.73 20.27 -5.65
CA GLU A 550 26.18 20.32 -7.04
C GLU A 550 27.62 19.78 -7.18
N ALA A 551 28.53 20.17 -6.29
CA ALA A 551 29.90 19.68 -6.27
C ALA A 551 29.99 18.17 -6.01
N ASP A 552 29.19 17.65 -5.07
CA ASP A 552 29.13 16.23 -4.72
C ASP A 552 28.21 15.43 -5.67
N ARG A 553 27.51 16.10 -6.61
CA ARG A 553 26.53 15.54 -7.54
C ARG A 553 25.45 14.71 -6.83
N VAL A 554 24.94 15.22 -5.71
CA VAL A 554 23.89 14.60 -4.90
C VAL A 554 22.76 15.60 -4.65
N PRO A 555 21.52 15.17 -4.43
CA PRO A 555 20.44 16.05 -4.04
C PRO A 555 20.74 16.82 -2.74
N ALA A 556 20.33 18.08 -2.65
CA ALA A 556 20.64 18.97 -1.53
C ALA A 556 20.25 18.41 -0.14
N PHE A 557 19.18 17.64 -0.05
CA PHE A 557 18.75 17.01 1.21
C PHE A 557 19.66 15.87 1.68
N VAL A 558 20.48 15.28 0.80
CA VAL A 558 21.48 14.26 1.16
C VAL A 558 22.60 14.92 1.94
N ILE A 559 22.98 16.12 1.58
CA ILE A 559 23.95 16.92 2.33
C ILE A 559 23.38 17.21 3.72
N LEU A 560 22.32 18.02 3.80
CA LEU A 560 21.58 18.31 5.03
C LEU A 560 20.09 18.51 4.71
N THR A 561 19.20 18.00 5.56
CA THR A 561 17.76 18.30 5.46
C THR A 561 17.48 19.73 5.91
N ASP A 562 16.33 20.32 5.49
CA ASP A 562 15.94 21.66 5.94
C ASP A 562 15.83 21.75 7.45
N ALA A 563 15.35 20.70 8.12
CA ALA A 563 15.30 20.62 9.58
C ALA A 563 16.71 20.64 10.21
N THR A 564 17.67 19.98 9.60
CA THR A 564 19.07 19.99 10.06
C THR A 564 19.71 21.35 9.83
N LEU A 565 19.46 22.00 8.69
CA LEU A 565 19.93 23.35 8.40
C LEU A 565 19.39 24.39 9.40
N LEU A 566 18.09 24.33 9.72
CA LEU A 566 17.48 25.18 10.73
C LEU A 566 18.12 24.94 12.11
N GLY A 567 18.36 23.67 12.49
CA GLY A 567 19.05 23.33 13.73
C GLY A 567 20.50 23.84 13.80
N VAL A 568 21.19 23.87 12.66
CA VAL A 568 22.54 24.48 12.55
C VAL A 568 22.47 26.00 12.71
N ALA A 569 21.51 26.64 12.06
CA ALA A 569 21.29 28.09 12.14
C ALA A 569 20.90 28.56 13.55
N GLU A 570 20.10 27.76 14.27
CA GLU A 570 19.66 28.01 15.64
C GLU A 570 20.80 27.84 16.66
N LYS A 571 21.50 26.68 16.59
CA LYS A 571 22.54 26.33 17.58
C LYS A 571 23.88 27.01 17.33
N ARG A 572 24.12 27.51 16.12
CA ARG A 572 25.37 28.16 15.69
C ARG A 572 26.62 27.46 16.21
N PRO A 573 26.82 26.16 15.89
CA PRO A 573 27.95 25.40 16.41
C PRO A 573 29.28 26.02 15.96
N ASN A 574 30.23 26.10 16.90
CA ASN A 574 31.58 26.67 16.67
C ASN A 574 32.68 25.60 16.68
N SER A 575 32.34 24.36 16.94
CA SER A 575 33.28 23.23 16.96
C SER A 575 32.61 21.97 16.40
N MET A 576 33.43 20.98 16.04
CA MET A 576 32.97 19.68 15.60
C MET A 576 32.11 18.97 16.67
N GLU A 577 32.45 19.14 17.94
CA GLU A 577 31.72 18.54 19.06
C GLU A 577 30.33 19.15 19.21
N SER A 578 30.22 20.48 19.09
CA SER A 578 28.92 21.19 19.13
C SER A 578 28.07 20.91 17.88
N LEU A 579 28.70 20.69 16.73
CA LEU A 579 28.02 20.30 15.49
C LEU A 579 27.41 18.89 15.60
N LEU A 580 28.05 17.95 16.25
CA LEU A 580 27.53 16.61 16.51
C LEU A 580 26.28 16.59 17.41
N GLN A 581 26.03 17.67 18.17
CA GLN A 581 24.83 17.81 18.97
C GLN A 581 23.62 18.33 18.16
N VAL A 582 23.81 18.70 16.89
CA VAL A 582 22.71 19.11 16.01
C VAL A 582 21.98 17.87 15.51
N PRO A 583 20.65 17.74 15.69
CA PRO A 583 19.88 16.60 15.18
C PRO A 583 20.03 16.47 13.67
N GLY A 584 20.40 15.26 13.21
CA GLY A 584 20.61 14.97 11.78
C GLY A 584 22.07 15.12 11.30
N ILE A 585 23.00 15.50 12.18
CA ILE A 585 24.44 15.49 11.91
C ILE A 585 25.07 14.34 12.72
N GLY A 586 25.41 13.26 12.05
CA GLY A 586 26.22 12.17 12.58
C GLY A 586 27.71 12.42 12.33
N ARG A 587 28.56 11.61 12.97
CA ARG A 587 30.03 11.75 12.93
C ARG A 587 30.56 11.91 11.49
N ARG A 588 30.05 11.11 10.55
CA ARG A 588 30.42 11.15 9.14
C ARG A 588 30.09 12.48 8.44
N LYS A 589 28.94 13.07 8.72
CA LYS A 589 28.57 14.39 8.17
C LYS A 589 29.35 15.51 8.83
N ALA A 590 29.66 15.37 10.11
CA ALA A 590 30.53 16.29 10.81
C ALA A 590 31.96 16.25 10.21
N ASP A 591 32.53 15.08 10.00
CA ASP A 591 33.86 14.92 9.39
C ASP A 591 33.92 15.54 7.99
N LEU A 592 32.87 15.46 7.19
CA LEU A 592 32.82 15.97 5.81
C LEU A 592 32.51 17.47 5.71
N TYR A 593 31.70 18.00 6.61
CA TYR A 593 31.08 19.32 6.42
C TYR A 593 31.33 20.30 7.57
N ALA A 594 31.98 19.86 8.69
CA ALA A 594 32.13 20.74 9.86
C ALA A 594 32.91 22.01 9.54
N ALA A 595 34.03 21.89 8.83
CA ALA A 595 34.88 23.04 8.48
C ALA A 595 34.10 24.08 7.64
N ASP A 596 33.36 23.61 6.64
CA ASP A 596 32.61 24.47 5.74
C ASP A 596 31.40 25.11 6.46
N LEU A 597 30.64 24.33 7.27
CA LEU A 597 29.50 24.81 8.02
C LEU A 597 29.91 25.86 9.05
N ILE A 598 31.01 25.65 9.80
CA ILE A 598 31.51 26.61 10.77
C ILE A 598 31.94 27.89 10.05
N LYS A 599 32.55 27.79 8.88
CA LYS A 599 32.92 28.93 8.04
C LYS A 599 31.73 29.75 7.57
N VAL A 600 30.63 29.08 7.14
CA VAL A 600 29.37 29.74 6.76
C VAL A 600 28.70 30.41 7.95
N LEU A 601 28.74 29.79 9.13
CA LEU A 601 28.14 30.34 10.36
C LEU A 601 28.84 31.60 10.86
N HIS A 602 30.15 31.67 10.80
CA HIS A 602 30.94 32.77 11.38
C HIS A 602 31.32 33.86 10.39
N GLY A 603 31.01 33.71 9.10
CA GLY A 603 31.36 34.66 8.04
C GLY A 603 32.88 34.78 7.91
N SER A 604 33.42 34.78 6.71
CA SER A 604 34.80 35.19 6.50
C SER A 604 35.00 36.66 6.96
N SER A 605 35.70 36.82 8.05
CA SER A 605 36.25 38.13 8.44
C SER A 605 37.45 38.46 7.51
N ASP A 606 37.21 38.50 6.19
CA ASP A 606 38.20 38.97 5.26
C ASP A 606 37.49 39.73 4.12
N ASN A 607 37.11 40.98 4.42
CA ASN A 607 37.03 42.07 3.46
C ASN A 607 36.92 43.41 4.20
N GLN A 608 38.03 43.83 4.78
CA GLN A 608 38.39 45.27 4.99
C GLN A 608 39.89 45.35 5.11
N GLN A 609 40.57 45.48 4.00
CA GLN A 609 41.69 46.37 3.82
C GLN A 609 41.83 46.72 2.34
#